data_04a225e8f43dfda8574b95a5a1c693b8
#
_entry.id   04a225e8f43dfda8574b95a5a1c693b8
#
_cell.length_a   1.000
_cell.length_b   1.000
_cell.length_c   1.000
_cell.angle_alpha   90.00
_cell.angle_beta   90.00
_cell.angle_gamma   90.00
#
_symmetry.space_group_name_H-M   'P 1'
#
loop_
_entity.id
_entity.type
_entity.pdbx_description
1 polymer ?
#
loop_
_entity_poly.entity_id
_entity_poly.type
_entity_poly.pdbx_seq_one_letter_code
_entity_poly.pdbx_strand_id
1 'polypeptide(L)'
;MRPHKLGICAALALMLALLCAYGAAADTTVGMTSAGTFRMEQVYVNVPELDVYFYALDGDGNPYSSIKVQAAGPELTLGDRRLEVRSVAVASDPICYILALDNSADLPVADFNTMLGGVRKLVNAMDADDQLMLYTTAGTAECVLPATSDKALMYKALGAVQQAEGRMDAAQLVSAVYIDIQSDFQALAPRKAAMIVTDAGQVLTNMALVGTLASDFGDQIGMAAYVYLMTEKPQLFETLQQASGGRLILCEAAGLGDELKAKHAYFATALEIRTEVPESLYGERLETLTLAMPQLGSAI
;
A
#
# COMPACT_ATOMS: atom_id res chain seq x y z
N MET A 1 42.78 21.46 -14.45
CA MET A 1 41.77 20.99 -13.52
C MET A 1 40.40 21.18 -14.15
N ARG A 2 39.64 20.10 -14.38
CA ARG A 2 38.40 20.11 -15.19
C ARG A 2 37.18 20.46 -14.32
N PRO A 3 36.41 21.51 -14.62
CA PRO A 3 35.27 21.96 -13.79
C PRO A 3 33.97 21.15 -14.02
N HIS A 4 33.97 20.09 -14.83
CA HIS A 4 32.70 19.41 -15.18
C HIS A 4 32.17 18.37 -14.18
N LYS A 5 32.97 17.97 -13.18
CA LYS A 5 32.52 16.97 -12.22
C LYS A 5 31.73 17.55 -11.02
N LEU A 6 31.92 18.82 -10.70
CA LEU A 6 31.19 19.46 -9.60
C LEU A 6 29.71 19.79 -9.96
N GLY A 7 29.44 20.07 -11.24
CA GLY A 7 28.08 20.40 -11.70
C GLY A 7 27.11 19.21 -11.69
N ILE A 8 27.62 18.01 -11.97
CA ILE A 8 26.78 16.79 -12.02
C ILE A 8 26.39 16.33 -10.62
N CYS A 9 27.29 16.42 -9.64
CA CYS A 9 26.97 16.07 -8.26
C CYS A 9 25.97 17.07 -7.61
N ALA A 10 26.05 18.35 -7.96
CA ALA A 10 25.11 19.35 -7.48
C ALA A 10 23.71 19.19 -8.10
N ALA A 11 23.64 18.81 -9.39
CA ALA A 11 22.39 18.55 -10.06
C ALA A 11 21.71 17.25 -9.55
N LEU A 12 22.50 16.20 -9.26
CA LEU A 12 21.97 14.98 -8.65
C LEU A 12 21.48 15.22 -7.21
N ALA A 13 22.22 16.00 -6.42
CA ALA A 13 21.79 16.34 -5.07
C ALA A 13 20.54 17.23 -5.07
N LEU A 14 20.37 18.12 -6.04
CA LEU A 14 19.18 18.93 -6.20
C LEU A 14 17.98 18.11 -6.69
N MET A 15 18.18 17.11 -7.58
CA MET A 15 17.13 16.16 -7.97
C MET A 15 16.73 15.26 -6.81
N LEU A 16 17.66 14.75 -6.02
CA LEU A 16 17.32 13.98 -4.81
C LEU A 16 16.56 14.83 -3.78
N ALA A 17 16.92 16.10 -3.62
CA ALA A 17 16.23 17.00 -2.70
C ALA A 17 14.82 17.39 -3.19
N LEU A 18 14.58 17.45 -4.51
CA LEU A 18 13.26 17.68 -5.10
C LEU A 18 12.37 16.42 -5.06
N LEU A 19 12.95 15.20 -5.08
CA LEU A 19 12.21 13.95 -4.93
C LEU A 19 11.80 13.66 -3.48
N CYS A 20 12.49 14.25 -2.49
CA CYS A 20 12.13 14.12 -1.07
C CYS A 20 10.95 15.05 -0.64
N ALA A 21 10.40 15.87 -1.54
CA ALA A 21 9.36 16.85 -1.19
C ALA A 21 7.91 16.32 -1.27
N TYR A 22 7.70 15.03 -1.60
CA TYR A 22 6.37 14.50 -1.87
C TYR A 22 5.95 13.31 -0.98
N GLY A 23 6.36 13.27 0.25
CA GLY A 23 5.94 12.24 1.18
C GLY A 23 5.28 12.84 2.41
N ALA A 24 3.98 12.92 2.47
CA ALA A 24 3.28 13.06 3.74
C ALA A 24 3.32 11.70 4.45
N ALA A 25 3.96 11.64 5.59
CA ALA A 25 3.95 10.45 6.44
C ALA A 25 2.53 10.17 6.91
N ALA A 26 1.97 9.05 6.52
CA ALA A 26 0.79 8.51 7.16
C ALA A 26 1.25 7.45 8.16
N ASP A 27 1.43 7.85 9.41
CA ASP A 27 1.46 6.89 10.49
C ASP A 27 0.05 6.27 10.55
N THR A 28 -0.10 5.01 10.12
CA THR A 28 -1.37 4.29 10.08
C THR A 28 -1.81 3.95 11.50
N THR A 29 -2.18 4.97 12.26
CA THR A 29 -2.60 4.81 13.63
C THR A 29 -4.04 4.30 13.68
N VAL A 30 -4.29 3.26 14.46
CA VAL A 30 -5.62 2.74 14.71
C VAL A 30 -6.17 3.39 15.97
N GLY A 31 -7.12 4.30 15.81
CA GLY A 31 -7.89 4.84 16.92
C GLY A 31 -9.01 3.88 17.34
N MET A 32 -8.99 3.39 18.56
CA MET A 32 -10.09 2.60 19.15
C MET A 32 -10.83 3.42 20.19
N THR A 33 -12.15 3.49 20.06
CA THR A 33 -13.01 4.14 21.04
C THR A 33 -14.17 3.21 21.43
N SER A 34 -14.93 3.59 22.45
CA SER A 34 -16.19 2.90 22.77
C SER A 34 -17.24 2.99 21.63
N ALA A 35 -17.06 3.90 20.69
CA ALA A 35 -17.94 4.11 19.54
C ALA A 35 -17.53 3.31 18.30
N GLY A 36 -16.29 2.78 18.23
CA GLY A 36 -15.82 1.99 17.09
C GLY A 36 -14.31 2.06 16.86
N THR A 37 -13.90 1.58 15.70
CA THR A 37 -12.51 1.57 15.24
C THR A 37 -12.36 2.49 14.05
N PHE A 38 -11.35 3.36 14.10
CA PHE A 38 -10.97 4.24 13.02
C PHE A 38 -9.55 3.89 12.59
N ARG A 39 -9.32 3.82 11.29
CA ARG A 39 -8.01 3.51 10.74
C ARG A 39 -7.77 4.34 9.50
N MET A 40 -6.73 5.17 9.51
CA MET A 40 -6.20 5.78 8.29
C MET A 40 -5.51 4.68 7.48
N GLU A 41 -5.85 4.57 6.19
CA GLU A 41 -5.29 3.54 5.32
C GLU A 41 -4.21 4.11 4.43
N GLN A 42 -4.49 5.27 3.84
CA GLN A 42 -3.59 5.91 2.91
C GLN A 42 -3.86 7.40 2.81
N VAL A 43 -2.82 8.15 2.54
CA VAL A 43 -2.89 9.56 2.17
C VAL A 43 -2.28 9.72 0.78
N TYR A 44 -3.03 10.29 -0.14
CA TYR A 44 -2.55 10.62 -1.48
C TYR A 44 -2.38 12.13 -1.61
N VAL A 45 -1.16 12.55 -1.94
CA VAL A 45 -0.82 13.96 -2.09
C VAL A 45 -0.48 14.24 -3.55
N ASN A 46 -1.30 15.05 -4.19
CA ASN A 46 -1.05 15.57 -5.52
C ASN A 46 -1.31 17.08 -5.50
N VAL A 47 -0.35 17.82 -4.94
CA VAL A 47 -0.45 19.25 -4.62
C VAL A 47 -1.14 20.05 -5.73
N PRO A 48 -2.19 20.82 -5.44
CA PRO A 48 -2.70 21.18 -4.09
C PRO A 48 -3.61 20.12 -3.42
N GLU A 49 -4.02 19.09 -4.13
CA GLU A 49 -4.98 18.10 -3.66
C GLU A 49 -4.35 17.16 -2.62
N LEU A 50 -5.15 16.87 -1.59
CA LEU A 50 -4.85 15.92 -0.52
C LEU A 50 -6.09 15.06 -0.30
N ASP A 51 -5.96 13.77 -0.59
CA ASP A 51 -7.00 12.77 -0.38
C ASP A 51 -6.60 11.84 0.76
N VAL A 52 -7.49 11.72 1.74
CA VAL A 52 -7.28 10.87 2.92
C VAL A 52 -8.27 9.71 2.88
N TYR A 53 -7.76 8.50 2.73
CA TYR A 53 -8.55 7.28 2.74
C TYR A 53 -8.49 6.61 4.10
N PHE A 54 -9.66 6.29 4.66
CA PHE A 54 -9.76 5.72 5.99
C PHE A 54 -10.96 4.79 6.14
N TYR A 55 -10.93 3.96 7.16
CA TYR A 55 -12.05 3.12 7.57
C TYR A 55 -12.61 3.61 8.89
N ALA A 56 -13.93 3.62 8.98
CA ALA A 56 -14.67 3.90 10.20
C ALA A 56 -15.66 2.76 10.44
N LEU A 57 -15.42 1.97 11.47
CA LEU A 57 -16.25 0.82 11.84
C LEU A 57 -16.88 1.07 13.19
N ASP A 58 -18.13 0.64 13.36
CA ASP A 58 -18.81 0.67 14.67
C ASP A 58 -18.27 -0.42 15.62
N GLY A 59 -18.82 -0.47 16.84
CA GLY A 59 -18.41 -1.45 17.85
C GLY A 59 -18.65 -2.91 17.46
N ASP A 60 -19.53 -3.15 16.50
CA ASP A 60 -19.85 -4.47 15.94
C ASP A 60 -19.02 -4.78 14.69
N GLY A 61 -18.18 -3.83 14.25
CA GLY A 61 -17.32 -3.97 13.06
C GLY A 61 -18.00 -3.63 11.74
N ASN A 62 -19.21 -3.03 11.75
CA ASN A 62 -19.87 -2.61 10.52
C ASN A 62 -19.37 -1.23 10.07
N PRO A 63 -19.23 -0.97 8.76
CA PRO A 63 -18.81 0.33 8.26
C PRO A 63 -19.81 1.44 8.61
N TYR A 64 -19.33 2.56 9.12
CA TYR A 64 -20.13 3.78 9.20
C TYR A 64 -20.40 4.32 7.79
N SER A 65 -21.61 4.84 7.58
CA SER A 65 -21.92 5.57 6.35
C SER A 65 -21.18 6.90 6.32
N SER A 66 -20.84 7.38 5.12
CA SER A 66 -20.21 8.70 4.91
C SER A 66 -21.06 9.82 5.51
N ILE A 67 -22.40 9.72 5.45
CA ILE A 67 -23.33 10.70 6.06
C ILE A 67 -23.12 10.75 7.58
N LYS A 68 -22.98 9.61 8.25
CA LYS A 68 -22.77 9.56 9.70
C LYS A 68 -21.41 10.13 10.09
N VAL A 69 -20.36 9.84 9.32
CA VAL A 69 -19.03 10.39 9.53
C VAL A 69 -19.01 11.90 9.26
N GLN A 70 -19.64 12.36 8.18
CA GLN A 70 -19.77 13.80 7.90
C GLN A 70 -20.49 14.53 9.02
N ALA A 71 -21.56 13.94 9.55
CA ALA A 71 -22.33 14.53 10.67
C ALA A 71 -21.53 14.54 11.99
N ALA A 72 -20.56 13.63 12.15
CA ALA A 72 -19.66 13.61 13.31
C ALA A 72 -18.65 14.77 13.32
N GLY A 73 -18.59 15.56 12.25
CA GLY A 73 -17.75 16.74 12.15
C GLY A 73 -16.25 16.39 12.14
N PRO A 74 -15.76 15.64 11.13
CA PRO A 74 -14.36 15.29 11.05
C PRO A 74 -13.49 16.55 10.98
N GLU A 75 -12.38 16.51 11.70
CA GLU A 75 -11.38 17.58 11.74
C GLU A 75 -10.06 17.02 11.24
N LEU A 76 -9.50 17.66 10.22
CA LEU A 76 -8.21 17.29 9.64
C LEU A 76 -7.19 18.38 9.96
N THR A 77 -6.04 17.98 10.49
CA THR A 77 -4.93 18.91 10.76
C THR A 77 -3.64 18.39 10.15
N LEU A 78 -2.84 19.29 9.60
CA LEU A 78 -1.49 19.03 9.09
C LEU A 78 -0.52 19.84 9.97
N GLY A 79 0.24 19.13 10.80
CA GLY A 79 0.98 19.74 11.89
C GLY A 79 0.04 20.45 12.86
N ASP A 80 0.19 21.77 13.03
CA ASP A 80 -0.65 22.63 13.84
C ASP A 80 -1.76 23.34 13.05
N ARG A 81 -1.87 23.08 11.75
CA ARG A 81 -2.81 23.77 10.85
C ARG A 81 -4.03 22.91 10.56
N ARG A 82 -5.20 23.49 10.81
CA ARG A 82 -6.47 22.88 10.44
C ARG A 82 -6.69 23.01 8.94
N LEU A 83 -7.02 21.90 8.28
CA LEU A 83 -7.42 21.86 6.88
C LEU A 83 -8.95 21.88 6.77
N GLU A 84 -9.45 22.43 5.66
CA GLU A 84 -10.88 22.45 5.39
C GLU A 84 -11.34 21.08 4.88
N VAL A 85 -12.20 20.41 5.62
CA VAL A 85 -12.84 19.16 5.17
C VAL A 85 -14.02 19.54 4.28
N ARG A 86 -13.86 19.39 2.96
CA ARG A 86 -14.88 19.75 1.97
C ARG A 86 -16.00 18.71 1.91
N SER A 87 -15.66 17.45 1.96
CA SER A 87 -16.63 16.34 1.89
C SER A 87 -16.08 15.08 2.51
N VAL A 88 -17.01 14.22 2.96
CA VAL A 88 -16.72 12.80 3.27
C VAL A 88 -17.58 11.96 2.34
N ALA A 89 -16.97 11.14 1.54
CA ALA A 89 -17.64 10.24 0.60
C ALA A 89 -17.18 8.79 0.78
N VAL A 90 -17.85 7.85 0.15
CA VAL A 90 -17.28 6.54 -0.07
C VAL A 90 -16.20 6.69 -1.15
N ALA A 91 -15.01 6.18 -0.90
CA ALA A 91 -13.91 6.25 -1.85
C ALA A 91 -14.28 5.54 -3.15
N SER A 92 -14.12 6.26 -4.27
CA SER A 92 -14.43 5.75 -5.61
C SER A 92 -13.21 5.71 -6.52
N ASP A 93 -12.06 6.19 -6.03
CA ASP A 93 -10.84 6.16 -6.81
C ASP A 93 -10.35 4.73 -7.01
N PRO A 94 -9.78 4.44 -8.21
CA PRO A 94 -9.26 3.12 -8.51
C PRO A 94 -8.08 2.75 -7.59
N ILE A 95 -7.83 1.45 -7.48
CA ILE A 95 -6.78 0.89 -6.64
C ILE A 95 -5.70 0.29 -7.55
N CYS A 96 -4.44 0.61 -7.29
CA CYS A 96 -3.30 -0.12 -7.84
C CYS A 96 -2.91 -1.26 -6.88
N TYR A 97 -3.18 -2.50 -7.28
CA TYR A 97 -2.73 -3.69 -6.57
C TYR A 97 -1.29 -4.00 -6.99
N ILE A 98 -0.36 -3.88 -6.05
CA ILE A 98 1.05 -4.20 -6.24
C ILE A 98 1.28 -5.57 -5.64
N LEU A 99 1.25 -6.60 -6.47
CA LEU A 99 1.24 -7.98 -6.06
C LEU A 99 2.60 -8.64 -6.31
N ALA A 100 3.23 -9.14 -5.26
CA ALA A 100 4.42 -9.95 -5.32
C ALA A 100 4.07 -11.43 -5.10
N LEU A 101 4.40 -12.26 -6.07
CA LEU A 101 4.16 -13.70 -6.02
C LEU A 101 5.46 -14.45 -5.77
N ASP A 102 5.49 -15.25 -4.74
CA ASP A 102 6.53 -16.23 -4.55
C ASP A 102 6.38 -17.34 -5.60
N ASN A 103 7.30 -17.34 -6.56
CA ASN A 103 7.34 -18.32 -7.62
C ASN A 103 8.51 -19.33 -7.45
N SER A 104 9.00 -19.49 -6.22
CA SER A 104 10.06 -20.42 -5.90
C SER A 104 9.68 -21.87 -6.29
N ALA A 105 10.65 -22.60 -6.83
CA ALA A 105 10.49 -24.02 -7.15
C ALA A 105 10.34 -24.90 -5.90
N ASP A 106 10.61 -24.37 -4.71
CA ASP A 106 10.39 -25.07 -3.43
C ASP A 106 8.90 -25.15 -3.06
N LEU A 107 8.06 -24.27 -3.63
CA LEU A 107 6.61 -24.37 -3.50
C LEU A 107 6.08 -25.62 -4.21
N PRO A 108 5.19 -26.43 -3.59
CA PRO A 108 4.51 -27.50 -4.30
C PRO A 108 3.79 -27.00 -5.55
N VAL A 109 3.97 -27.65 -6.68
CA VAL A 109 3.37 -27.25 -7.96
C VAL A 109 1.85 -27.07 -7.87
N ALA A 110 1.18 -27.92 -7.08
CA ALA A 110 -0.27 -27.83 -6.87
C ALA A 110 -0.66 -26.53 -6.14
N ASP A 111 0.10 -26.15 -5.11
CA ASP A 111 -0.14 -24.92 -4.33
C ASP A 111 0.17 -23.68 -5.17
N PHE A 112 1.27 -23.72 -5.93
CA PHE A 112 1.61 -22.66 -6.88
C PHE A 112 0.51 -22.40 -7.91
N ASN A 113 -0.01 -23.46 -8.54
CA ASN A 113 -1.12 -23.35 -9.49
C ASN A 113 -2.41 -22.83 -8.82
N THR A 114 -2.67 -23.26 -7.58
CA THR A 114 -3.83 -22.82 -6.80
C THR A 114 -3.68 -21.34 -6.43
N MET A 115 -2.48 -20.90 -6.06
CA MET A 115 -2.14 -19.51 -5.80
C MET A 115 -2.41 -18.63 -7.03
N LEU A 116 -1.92 -19.03 -8.22
CA LEU A 116 -2.22 -18.30 -9.46
C LEU A 116 -3.72 -18.25 -9.76
N GLY A 117 -4.46 -19.34 -9.46
CA GLY A 117 -5.92 -19.36 -9.52
C GLY A 117 -6.56 -18.37 -8.57
N GLY A 118 -6.01 -18.22 -7.37
CA GLY A 118 -6.45 -17.24 -6.37
C GLY A 118 -6.27 -15.80 -6.86
N VAL A 119 -5.12 -15.48 -7.44
CA VAL A 119 -4.87 -14.15 -8.02
C VAL A 119 -5.81 -13.84 -9.19
N ARG A 120 -6.15 -14.85 -10.01
CA ARG A 120 -7.17 -14.66 -11.07
C ARG A 120 -8.55 -14.31 -10.50
N LYS A 121 -8.91 -14.82 -9.30
CA LYS A 121 -10.15 -14.41 -8.62
C LYS A 121 -10.11 -12.94 -8.22
N LEU A 122 -8.96 -12.42 -7.75
CA LEU A 122 -8.78 -10.98 -7.51
C LEU A 122 -8.98 -10.18 -8.79
N VAL A 123 -8.28 -10.53 -9.88
CA VAL A 123 -8.41 -9.83 -11.18
C VAL A 123 -9.86 -9.82 -11.68
N ASN A 124 -10.61 -10.90 -11.46
CA ASN A 124 -12.04 -10.93 -11.79
C ASN A 124 -12.87 -9.97 -10.93
N ALA A 125 -12.49 -9.78 -9.67
CA ALA A 125 -13.23 -8.93 -8.73
C ALA A 125 -12.89 -7.44 -8.89
N MET A 126 -11.70 -7.11 -9.39
CA MET A 126 -11.23 -5.74 -9.60
C MET A 126 -12.19 -4.95 -10.50
N ASP A 127 -12.38 -3.68 -10.20
CA ASP A 127 -13.13 -2.74 -11.02
C ASP A 127 -12.43 -2.45 -12.37
N ALA A 128 -13.09 -1.78 -13.28
CA ALA A 128 -12.57 -1.58 -14.64
C ALA A 128 -11.31 -0.72 -14.68
N ASP A 129 -11.20 0.25 -13.77
CA ASP A 129 -10.09 1.21 -13.70
C ASP A 129 -9.01 0.81 -12.69
N ASP A 130 -9.25 -0.26 -11.92
CA ASP A 130 -8.25 -0.80 -11.01
C ASP A 130 -7.03 -1.31 -11.79
N GLN A 131 -5.85 -1.11 -11.23
CA GLN A 131 -4.59 -1.52 -11.84
C GLN A 131 -3.99 -2.72 -11.10
N LEU A 132 -3.29 -3.58 -11.83
CA LEU A 132 -2.42 -4.61 -11.29
C LEU A 132 -0.99 -4.37 -11.75
N MET A 133 -0.06 -4.37 -10.79
CA MET A 133 1.37 -4.44 -10.99
C MET A 133 1.85 -5.78 -10.40
N LEU A 134 2.58 -6.58 -11.16
CA LEU A 134 2.92 -7.95 -10.77
C LEU A 134 4.42 -8.17 -10.71
N TYR A 135 4.87 -8.67 -9.56
CA TYR A 135 6.25 -9.10 -9.33
C TYR A 135 6.32 -10.61 -9.15
N THR A 136 7.43 -11.19 -9.60
CA THR A 136 7.90 -12.53 -9.21
C THR A 136 9.14 -12.39 -8.32
N THR A 137 9.37 -13.35 -7.42
CA THR A 137 10.35 -13.16 -6.35
C THR A 137 11.43 -14.26 -6.24
N ALA A 138 11.37 -15.31 -7.07
CA ALA A 138 12.39 -16.37 -7.04
C ALA A 138 13.74 -15.82 -7.52
N GLY A 139 14.73 -15.81 -6.62
CA GLY A 139 16.08 -15.31 -6.87
C GLY A 139 16.17 -13.78 -6.88
N THR A 140 15.61 -13.12 -7.87
CA THR A 140 15.61 -11.66 -7.99
C THR A 140 14.17 -11.17 -8.14
N ALA A 141 13.80 -10.12 -7.40
CA ALA A 141 12.50 -9.49 -7.56
C ALA A 141 12.42 -8.83 -8.95
N GLU A 142 11.45 -9.25 -9.77
CA GLU A 142 11.25 -8.78 -11.13
C GLU A 142 9.81 -8.32 -11.34
N CYS A 143 9.63 -7.11 -11.86
CA CYS A 143 8.33 -6.62 -12.29
C CYS A 143 7.99 -7.24 -13.65
N VAL A 144 7.17 -8.28 -13.65
CA VAL A 144 6.76 -9.01 -14.86
C VAL A 144 5.52 -8.42 -15.55
N LEU A 145 4.81 -7.52 -14.85
CA LEU A 145 3.72 -6.73 -15.39
C LEU A 145 3.76 -5.33 -14.76
N PRO A 146 4.14 -4.29 -15.50
CA PRO A 146 3.92 -2.91 -15.07
C PRO A 146 2.44 -2.62 -14.83
N ALA A 147 2.13 -1.60 -14.02
CA ALA A 147 0.76 -1.26 -13.65
C ALA A 147 -0.12 -1.08 -14.89
N THR A 148 -1.23 -1.80 -14.92
CA THR A 148 -2.20 -1.76 -16.03
C THR A 148 -3.59 -2.08 -15.54
N SER A 149 -4.62 -1.49 -16.15
CA SER A 149 -6.03 -1.86 -15.97
C SER A 149 -6.54 -2.85 -17.05
N ASP A 150 -5.69 -3.21 -18.03
CA ASP A 150 -6.05 -4.19 -19.05
C ASP A 150 -6.06 -5.61 -18.49
N LYS A 151 -7.24 -6.14 -18.22
CA LYS A 151 -7.43 -7.50 -17.70
C LYS A 151 -6.86 -8.58 -18.62
N ALA A 152 -6.80 -8.35 -19.94
CA ALA A 152 -6.23 -9.32 -20.87
C ALA A 152 -4.69 -9.42 -20.69
N LEU A 153 -4.02 -8.29 -20.47
CA LEU A 153 -2.60 -8.27 -20.13
C LEU A 153 -2.34 -8.91 -18.76
N MET A 154 -3.19 -8.65 -17.76
CA MET A 154 -3.09 -9.29 -16.44
C MET A 154 -3.17 -10.82 -16.55
N TYR A 155 -4.16 -11.35 -17.27
CA TYR A 155 -4.31 -12.80 -17.49
C TYR A 155 -3.14 -13.39 -18.27
N LYS A 156 -2.64 -12.67 -19.27
CA LYS A 156 -1.48 -13.09 -20.05
C LYS A 156 -0.24 -13.17 -19.17
N ALA A 157 0.02 -12.15 -18.35
CA ALA A 157 1.15 -12.17 -17.40
C ALA A 157 1.04 -13.32 -16.41
N LEU A 158 -0.13 -13.49 -15.75
CA LEU A 158 -0.38 -14.58 -14.81
C LEU A 158 -0.26 -15.97 -15.47
N GLY A 159 -0.57 -16.08 -16.75
CA GLY A 159 -0.39 -17.31 -17.52
C GLY A 159 1.05 -17.62 -17.90
N ALA A 160 1.92 -16.60 -17.89
CA ALA A 160 3.33 -16.71 -18.21
C ALA A 160 4.21 -16.96 -16.97
N VAL A 161 3.73 -16.69 -15.76
CA VAL A 161 4.49 -16.92 -14.52
C VAL A 161 4.75 -18.41 -14.36
N GLN A 162 6.01 -18.76 -14.16
CA GLN A 162 6.48 -20.14 -13.93
C GLN A 162 7.28 -20.19 -12.63
N GLN A 163 7.33 -21.35 -12.02
CA GLN A 163 8.27 -21.59 -10.92
C GLN A 163 9.71 -21.47 -11.41
N ALA A 164 10.56 -20.90 -10.59
CA ALA A 164 11.97 -20.68 -10.88
C ALA A 164 12.83 -21.08 -9.66
N GLU A 165 14.10 -21.38 -9.94
CA GLU A 165 15.07 -21.62 -8.89
C GLU A 165 15.43 -20.33 -8.16
N GLY A 166 15.70 -20.42 -6.88
CA GLY A 166 16.10 -19.31 -6.03
C GLY A 166 15.13 -19.06 -4.88
N ARG A 167 15.61 -18.33 -3.91
CA ARG A 167 14.84 -17.93 -2.72
C ARG A 167 14.34 -16.52 -2.88
N MET A 168 13.18 -16.22 -2.34
CA MET A 168 12.74 -14.84 -2.22
C MET A 168 13.70 -14.06 -1.31
N ASP A 169 14.18 -12.92 -1.77
CA ASP A 169 14.87 -11.91 -0.94
C ASP A 169 13.88 -10.80 -0.61
N ALA A 170 13.37 -10.81 0.62
CA ALA A 170 12.35 -9.85 1.05
C ALA A 170 12.87 -8.40 1.02
N ALA A 171 14.16 -8.17 1.31
CA ALA A 171 14.74 -6.83 1.26
C ALA A 171 14.86 -6.31 -0.17
N GLN A 172 15.26 -7.15 -1.12
CA GLN A 172 15.26 -6.80 -2.54
C GLN A 172 13.86 -6.53 -3.06
N LEU A 173 12.89 -7.38 -2.71
CA LEU A 173 11.50 -7.19 -3.13
C LEU A 173 10.96 -5.84 -2.65
N VAL A 174 11.06 -5.55 -1.35
CA VAL A 174 10.56 -4.30 -0.78
C VAL A 174 11.27 -3.10 -1.41
N SER A 175 12.59 -3.20 -1.65
CA SER A 175 13.35 -2.14 -2.33
C SER A 175 12.90 -1.92 -3.78
N ALA A 176 12.72 -2.99 -4.56
CA ALA A 176 12.29 -2.89 -5.96
C ALA A 176 10.89 -2.25 -6.06
N VAL A 177 9.95 -2.74 -5.26
CA VAL A 177 8.58 -2.21 -5.21
C VAL A 177 8.58 -0.74 -4.80
N TYR A 178 9.37 -0.37 -3.80
CA TYR A 178 9.49 1.02 -3.33
C TYR A 178 10.01 1.95 -4.44
N ILE A 179 11.08 1.56 -5.12
CA ILE A 179 11.67 2.35 -6.21
C ILE A 179 10.68 2.52 -7.36
N ASP A 180 10.01 1.45 -7.78
CA ASP A 180 9.07 1.49 -8.90
C ASP A 180 7.83 2.35 -8.56
N ILE A 181 7.30 2.25 -7.32
CA ILE A 181 6.20 3.11 -6.89
C ILE A 181 6.63 4.58 -6.89
N GLN A 182 7.83 4.90 -6.41
CA GLN A 182 8.30 6.28 -6.39
C GLN A 182 8.52 6.84 -7.79
N SER A 183 9.09 6.03 -8.71
CA SER A 183 9.34 6.47 -10.09
C SER A 183 8.07 6.73 -10.88
N ASP A 184 7.03 5.93 -10.65
CA ASP A 184 5.78 5.94 -11.40
C ASP A 184 4.58 6.49 -10.61
N PHE A 185 4.82 7.10 -9.44
CA PHE A 185 3.79 7.48 -8.47
C PHE A 185 2.58 8.18 -9.08
N GLN A 186 2.80 9.11 -10.02
CA GLN A 186 1.75 9.87 -10.70
C GLN A 186 0.98 9.06 -11.75
N ALA A 187 1.59 7.98 -12.28
CA ALA A 187 0.93 7.11 -13.26
C ALA A 187 0.11 5.99 -12.60
N LEU A 188 0.38 5.73 -11.32
CA LEU A 188 -0.35 4.73 -10.54
C LEU A 188 -1.68 5.30 -10.05
N ALA A 189 -2.69 4.44 -9.94
CA ALA A 189 -3.95 4.80 -9.30
C ALA A 189 -3.72 5.43 -7.92
N PRO A 190 -4.53 6.41 -7.49
CA PRO A 190 -4.33 7.13 -6.23
C PRO A 190 -4.25 6.20 -5.03
N ARG A 191 -5.11 5.20 -4.95
CA ARG A 191 -5.10 4.19 -3.89
C ARG A 191 -4.16 3.06 -4.27
N LYS A 192 -3.33 2.61 -3.33
CA LYS A 192 -2.35 1.55 -3.56
C LYS A 192 -2.46 0.47 -2.48
N ALA A 193 -2.26 -0.78 -2.86
CA ALA A 193 -2.25 -1.91 -1.94
C ALA A 193 -1.11 -2.86 -2.29
N ALA A 194 -0.06 -2.90 -1.45
CA ALA A 194 1.01 -3.87 -1.60
C ALA A 194 0.58 -5.21 -0.99
N MET A 195 0.72 -6.27 -1.77
CA MET A 195 0.37 -7.63 -1.37
C MET A 195 1.52 -8.58 -1.69
N ILE A 196 1.96 -9.33 -0.70
CA ILE A 196 2.97 -10.39 -0.86
C ILE A 196 2.28 -11.73 -0.62
N VAL A 197 2.40 -12.65 -1.55
CA VAL A 197 1.86 -14.02 -1.44
C VAL A 197 3.02 -15.00 -1.43
N THR A 198 3.23 -15.70 -0.33
CA THR A 198 4.35 -16.62 -0.14
C THR A 198 4.02 -17.73 0.84
N ASP A 199 4.73 -18.86 0.75
CA ASP A 199 4.73 -19.86 1.81
C ASP A 199 5.78 -19.57 2.89
N ALA A 200 6.63 -18.56 2.70
CA ALA A 200 7.75 -18.20 3.55
C ALA A 200 8.73 -19.37 3.82
N GLY A 201 8.72 -20.40 3.00
CA GLY A 201 9.53 -21.59 3.20
C GLY A 201 11.03 -21.33 3.13
N GLN A 202 11.44 -20.49 2.17
CA GLN A 202 12.83 -20.16 1.90
C GLN A 202 13.03 -18.69 1.56
N VAL A 203 12.96 -17.83 2.58
CA VAL A 203 13.13 -16.39 2.41
C VAL A 203 14.50 -15.94 2.91
N LEU A 204 15.26 -15.23 2.09
CA LEU A 204 16.44 -14.48 2.50
C LEU A 204 15.96 -13.14 3.03
N THR A 205 16.37 -12.78 4.24
CA THR A 205 15.86 -11.57 4.87
C THR A 205 16.98 -10.81 5.58
N ASN A 206 17.13 -9.55 5.21
CA ASN A 206 17.85 -8.57 6.02
C ASN A 206 16.81 -7.74 6.79
N MET A 207 16.47 -8.18 8.00
CA MET A 207 15.40 -7.59 8.80
C MET A 207 15.60 -6.10 9.09
N ALA A 208 16.85 -5.64 9.26
CA ALA A 208 17.14 -4.22 9.49
C ALA A 208 16.78 -3.38 8.25
N LEU A 209 17.15 -3.86 7.06
CA LEU A 209 16.83 -3.17 5.81
C LEU A 209 15.32 -3.24 5.51
N VAL A 210 14.68 -4.39 5.72
CA VAL A 210 13.22 -4.54 5.57
C VAL A 210 12.49 -3.58 6.49
N GLY A 211 12.92 -3.43 7.75
CA GLY A 211 12.32 -2.50 8.70
C GLY A 211 12.44 -1.05 8.24
N THR A 212 13.60 -0.63 7.75
CA THR A 212 13.81 0.73 7.23
C THR A 212 12.91 0.99 6.01
N LEU A 213 12.95 0.10 5.00
CA LEU A 213 12.13 0.26 3.80
C LEU A 213 10.64 0.20 4.09
N ALA A 214 10.21 -0.65 5.02
CA ALA A 214 8.81 -0.75 5.40
C ALA A 214 8.31 0.51 6.14
N SER A 215 9.17 1.15 6.94
CA SER A 215 8.87 2.47 7.52
C SER A 215 8.70 3.51 6.42
N ASP A 216 9.61 3.52 5.44
CA ASP A 216 9.50 4.42 4.29
C ASP A 216 8.21 4.18 3.47
N PHE A 217 7.74 2.94 3.36
CA PHE A 217 6.43 2.63 2.76
C PHE A 217 5.27 3.26 3.55
N GLY A 218 5.27 3.11 4.87
CA GLY A 218 4.27 3.73 5.72
C GLY A 218 4.37 5.26 5.69
N ASP A 219 5.57 5.77 5.90
CA ASP A 219 5.81 7.20 6.14
C ASP A 219 5.81 8.06 4.86
N GLN A 220 6.35 7.54 3.76
CA GLN A 220 6.49 8.34 2.52
C GLN A 220 5.45 8.02 1.45
N ILE A 221 4.98 6.80 1.37
CA ILE A 221 3.99 6.37 0.38
C ILE A 221 2.59 6.26 1.00
N GLY A 222 2.50 6.19 2.34
CA GLY A 222 1.23 6.05 3.05
C GLY A 222 0.52 4.73 2.74
N MET A 223 1.28 3.65 2.51
CA MET A 223 0.72 2.40 2.04
C MET A 223 1.01 1.24 3.00
N ALA A 224 -0.03 0.52 3.40
CA ALA A 224 0.10 -0.69 4.19
C ALA A 224 0.47 -1.90 3.31
N ALA A 225 1.38 -2.75 3.80
CA ALA A 225 1.73 -4.01 3.15
C ALA A 225 0.92 -5.18 3.73
N TYR A 226 0.26 -5.94 2.88
CA TYR A 226 -0.50 -7.14 3.24
C TYR A 226 0.29 -8.37 2.83
N VAL A 227 0.57 -9.26 3.78
CA VAL A 227 1.31 -10.48 3.52
C VAL A 227 0.40 -11.70 3.72
N TYR A 228 0.21 -12.45 2.67
CA TYR A 228 -0.57 -13.68 2.65
C TYR A 228 0.38 -14.87 2.74
N LEU A 229 0.34 -15.55 3.88
CA LEU A 229 1.20 -16.69 4.18
C LEU A 229 0.41 -17.97 4.02
N MET A 230 0.91 -18.87 3.20
CA MET A 230 0.32 -20.20 3.00
C MET A 230 0.86 -21.24 3.99
N THR A 231 1.69 -20.83 4.95
CA THR A 231 2.25 -21.67 6.03
C THR A 231 2.17 -20.96 7.38
N GLU A 232 2.46 -21.71 8.46
CA GLU A 232 2.43 -21.19 9.83
C GLU A 232 3.72 -20.44 10.26
N LYS A 233 4.39 -19.72 9.36
CA LYS A 233 5.64 -19.00 9.68
C LYS A 233 5.49 -17.47 9.53
N PRO A 234 4.59 -16.81 10.28
CA PRO A 234 4.33 -15.38 10.10
C PRO A 234 5.50 -14.49 10.53
N GLN A 235 6.39 -14.97 11.40
CA GLN A 235 7.44 -14.17 12.05
C GLN A 235 8.40 -13.45 11.09
N LEU A 236 8.61 -14.01 9.91
CA LEU A 236 9.50 -13.41 8.91
C LEU A 236 9.02 -12.04 8.40
N PHE A 237 7.72 -11.80 8.48
CA PHE A 237 7.09 -10.58 7.97
C PHE A 237 6.51 -9.67 9.06
N GLU A 238 6.69 -10.01 10.34
CA GLU A 238 6.22 -9.16 11.46
C GLU A 238 6.79 -7.75 11.40
N THR A 239 8.08 -7.61 11.05
CA THR A 239 8.72 -6.30 10.92
C THR A 239 8.07 -5.49 9.80
N LEU A 240 7.79 -6.10 8.64
CA LEU A 240 7.11 -5.43 7.54
C LEU A 240 5.70 -5.00 7.94
N GLN A 241 4.97 -5.87 8.62
CA GLN A 241 3.64 -5.57 9.13
C GLN A 241 3.65 -4.39 10.10
N GLN A 242 4.53 -4.44 11.11
CA GLN A 242 4.59 -3.42 12.16
C GLN A 242 4.99 -2.06 11.59
N ALA A 243 6.01 -2.02 10.74
CA ALA A 243 6.54 -0.79 10.19
C ALA A 243 5.63 -0.17 9.12
N SER A 244 4.89 -0.96 8.33
CA SER A 244 3.98 -0.45 7.29
C SER A 244 2.53 -0.30 7.78
N GLY A 245 2.21 -0.69 9.03
CA GLY A 245 0.82 -0.76 9.49
C GLY A 245 -0.01 -1.84 8.77
N GLY A 246 0.62 -2.75 8.04
CA GLY A 246 -0.02 -3.80 7.27
C GLY A 246 -0.56 -4.96 8.10
N ARG A 247 -0.86 -6.07 7.43
CA ARG A 247 -1.38 -7.29 8.09
C ARG A 247 -0.71 -8.54 7.55
N LEU A 248 -0.49 -9.50 8.44
CA LEU A 248 -0.19 -10.88 8.09
C LEU A 248 -1.50 -11.67 8.07
N ILE A 249 -1.72 -12.39 6.98
CA ILE A 249 -2.93 -13.18 6.77
C ILE A 249 -2.49 -14.61 6.52
N LEU A 250 -2.84 -15.50 7.45
CA LEU A 250 -2.61 -16.93 7.29
C LEU A 250 -3.77 -17.53 6.50
N CYS A 251 -3.48 -18.15 5.39
CA CYS A 251 -4.48 -18.84 4.58
C CYS A 251 -3.85 -20.03 3.87
N GLU A 252 -4.64 -21.08 3.66
CA GLU A 252 -4.24 -22.14 2.76
C GLU A 252 -4.30 -21.67 1.30
N ALA A 253 -3.51 -22.27 0.41
CA ALA A 253 -3.52 -21.93 -1.01
C ALA A 253 -4.93 -21.95 -1.61
N ALA A 254 -5.76 -22.90 -1.22
CA ALA A 254 -7.17 -23.02 -1.66
C ALA A 254 -8.04 -21.83 -1.22
N GLY A 255 -7.78 -21.22 -0.07
CA GLY A 255 -8.50 -20.08 0.49
C GLY A 255 -8.02 -18.74 -0.03
N LEU A 256 -6.81 -18.65 -0.58
CA LEU A 256 -6.16 -17.39 -0.97
C LEU A 256 -7.05 -16.50 -1.85
N GLY A 257 -7.71 -17.09 -2.84
CA GLY A 257 -8.54 -16.32 -3.76
C GLY A 257 -9.75 -15.68 -3.09
N ASP A 258 -10.31 -16.31 -2.09
CA ASP A 258 -11.44 -15.77 -1.33
C ASP A 258 -10.96 -14.68 -0.36
N GLU A 259 -9.77 -14.84 0.24
CA GLU A 259 -9.12 -13.80 1.04
C GLU A 259 -8.80 -12.54 0.21
N LEU A 260 -8.19 -12.70 -0.97
CA LEU A 260 -7.89 -11.59 -1.86
C LEU A 260 -9.17 -10.86 -2.33
N LYS A 261 -10.22 -11.62 -2.67
CA LYS A 261 -11.52 -11.05 -3.03
C LYS A 261 -12.18 -10.33 -1.85
N ALA A 262 -12.13 -10.91 -0.65
CA ALA A 262 -12.64 -10.29 0.56
C ALA A 262 -11.89 -8.98 0.86
N LYS A 263 -10.57 -8.95 0.61
CA LYS A 263 -9.76 -7.75 0.78
C LYS A 263 -10.14 -6.66 -0.22
N HIS A 264 -10.37 -7.00 -1.49
CA HIS A 264 -10.89 -6.05 -2.47
C HIS A 264 -12.25 -5.48 -2.03
N ALA A 265 -13.18 -6.32 -1.60
CA ALA A 265 -14.46 -5.87 -1.07
C ALA A 265 -14.31 -4.96 0.16
N TYR A 266 -13.35 -5.25 1.04
CA TYR A 266 -13.03 -4.38 2.19
C TYR A 266 -12.55 -3.00 1.72
N PHE A 267 -11.67 -2.93 0.73
CA PHE A 267 -11.22 -1.65 0.17
C PHE A 267 -12.35 -0.81 -0.40
N ALA A 268 -13.38 -1.42 -0.94
CA ALA A 268 -14.58 -0.71 -1.43
C ALA A 268 -15.39 -0.04 -0.30
N THR A 269 -15.15 -0.37 0.98
CA THR A 269 -15.81 0.27 2.13
C THR A 269 -15.06 1.49 2.67
N ALA A 270 -13.90 1.83 2.11
CA ALA A 270 -13.14 2.99 2.54
C ALA A 270 -13.94 4.27 2.36
N LEU A 271 -13.73 5.20 3.28
CA LEU A 271 -14.19 6.58 3.19
C LEU A 271 -13.05 7.46 2.71
N GLU A 272 -13.39 8.56 2.08
CA GLU A 272 -12.47 9.53 1.55
C GLU A 272 -12.81 10.94 2.06
N ILE A 273 -11.78 11.68 2.48
CA ILE A 273 -11.84 13.12 2.69
C ILE A 273 -10.97 13.78 1.63
N ARG A 274 -11.57 14.70 0.86
CA ARG A 274 -10.85 15.55 -0.08
C ARG A 274 -10.64 16.94 0.50
N THR A 275 -9.43 17.43 0.41
CA THR A 275 -9.03 18.77 0.87
C THR A 275 -7.90 19.31 0.00
N GLU A 276 -7.41 20.48 0.32
CA GLU A 276 -6.25 21.09 -0.32
C GLU A 276 -5.20 21.45 0.72
N VAL A 277 -3.95 21.20 0.38
CA VAL A 277 -2.81 21.70 1.14
C VAL A 277 -2.64 23.20 0.83
N PRO A 278 -2.57 24.08 1.83
CA PRO A 278 -2.31 25.49 1.61
C PRO A 278 -0.93 25.72 0.96
N GLU A 279 -0.84 26.66 0.02
CA GLU A 279 0.43 27.02 -0.66
C GLU A 279 1.58 27.30 0.31
N SER A 280 1.26 27.83 1.49
CA SER A 280 2.26 28.12 2.53
C SER A 280 2.95 26.87 3.11
N LEU A 281 2.44 25.67 2.81
CA LEU A 281 3.01 24.38 3.25
C LEU A 281 3.71 23.64 2.10
N TYR A 282 3.73 24.20 0.89
CA TYR A 282 4.42 23.56 -0.23
C TYR A 282 5.94 23.57 -0.01
N GLY A 283 6.57 22.41 -0.15
CA GLY A 283 8.01 22.24 -0.01
C GLY A 283 8.54 22.30 1.43
N GLU A 284 7.66 22.32 2.42
CA GLU A 284 8.03 22.21 3.82
C GLU A 284 8.23 20.73 4.23
N ARG A 285 8.70 20.54 5.46
CA ARG A 285 9.03 19.21 6.04
C ARG A 285 7.81 18.29 6.04
N LEU A 286 8.10 16.99 6.19
CA LEU A 286 7.10 16.01 6.59
C LEU A 286 6.38 16.49 7.85
N GLU A 287 5.08 16.69 7.74
CA GLU A 287 4.22 17.10 8.85
C GLU A 287 3.29 15.94 9.19
N THR A 288 2.94 15.83 10.45
CA THR A 288 1.98 14.81 10.88
C THR A 288 0.57 15.20 10.46
N LEU A 289 -0.10 14.32 9.72
CA LEU A 289 -1.51 14.44 9.40
C LEU A 289 -2.33 13.75 10.50
N THR A 290 -3.30 14.47 11.05
CA THR A 290 -4.20 13.93 12.07
C THR A 290 -5.65 14.09 11.63
N LEU A 291 -6.40 12.99 11.65
CA LEU A 291 -7.84 12.98 11.45
C LEU A 291 -8.53 12.74 12.79
N ALA A 292 -9.27 13.74 13.27
CA ALA A 292 -10.05 13.63 14.49
C ALA A 292 -11.55 13.58 14.19
N MET A 293 -12.25 12.79 14.97
CA MET A 293 -13.72 12.69 14.95
C MET A 293 -14.25 12.97 16.34
N PRO A 294 -14.33 14.25 16.75
CA PRO A 294 -14.60 14.63 18.15
C PRO A 294 -15.92 14.08 18.69
N GLN A 295 -16.96 14.03 17.86
CA GLN A 295 -18.27 13.51 18.29
C GLN A 295 -18.29 11.97 18.43
N LEU A 296 -17.31 11.28 17.87
CA LEU A 296 -17.14 9.84 18.04
C LEU A 296 -16.01 9.51 19.04
N GLY A 297 -15.36 10.54 19.60
CA GLY A 297 -14.32 10.40 20.62
C GLY A 297 -13.02 9.79 20.09
N SER A 298 -12.71 9.98 18.81
CA SER A 298 -11.52 9.40 18.17
C SER A 298 -10.64 10.44 17.48
N ALA A 299 -9.31 10.15 17.46
CA ALA A 299 -8.32 10.81 16.61
C ALA A 299 -7.32 9.76 16.10
N ILE A 300 -6.92 9.84 14.84
CA ILE A 300 -5.96 8.96 14.16
C ILE A 300 -5.02 9.79 13.29
#